data_b05dd5af59aba2c745fead4481172f6c
#
_entry.id   b05dd5af59aba2c745fead4481172f6c
#
_cell.length_a   1.000
_cell.length_b   1.000
_cell.length_c   1.000
_cell.angle_alpha   90.00
_cell.angle_beta   90.00
_cell.angle_gamma   90.00
#
_symmetry.space_group_name_H-M   'P 1'
#
loop_
_entity.id
_entity.type
_entity.pdbx_description
1 polymer ?
#
loop_
_entity_poly.entity_id
_entity_poly.type
_entity_poly.pdbx_seq_one_letter_code
_entity_poly.pdbx_strand_id
1 'polypeptide(L)'
;IYNDPSNGFIISDTTHGDHMYDYDETMAKAKFGFAPGGNGQHSFRLGEVMKAGAVPIDVQRQKGGMVLPFEDVLDWTKFSISAGLTELPMLQETLRSISEAEFRRMQARSLSVARIFFTRKHWMTIALDVVRRNVQVAVEQSGTCFSATRTPFPSPRAPKLFSPLAGSRADV
;
A
#
# COMPACT_ATOMS: atom_id res chain seq x y z
N ILE A 1 -18.41 -18.72 -0.88
CA ILE A 1 -17.61 -19.82 -1.43
C ILE A 1 -16.32 -20.06 -0.64
N TYR A 2 -15.81 -19.09 0.10
CA TYR A 2 -14.51 -19.24 0.74
C TYR A 2 -14.45 -18.71 2.17
N ASN A 3 -15.53 -18.82 2.92
CA ASN A 3 -15.41 -18.62 4.37
C ASN A 3 -15.02 -19.97 4.97
N ASP A 4 -13.73 -20.24 5.01
CA ASP A 4 -13.16 -21.45 5.57
C ASP A 4 -12.05 -21.08 6.57
N PRO A 5 -12.43 -20.79 7.84
CA PRO A 5 -11.48 -20.46 8.89
C PRO A 5 -10.46 -21.57 9.15
N SER A 6 -10.81 -22.83 8.84
CA SER A 6 -9.90 -23.98 8.98
C SER A 6 -8.72 -23.91 8.02
N ASN A 7 -8.92 -23.26 6.86
CA ASN A 7 -7.89 -22.99 5.86
C ASN A 7 -7.25 -21.61 5.98
N GLY A 8 -7.68 -20.81 6.98
CA GLY A 8 -7.12 -19.49 7.26
C GLY A 8 -7.69 -18.37 6.40
N PHE A 9 -8.83 -18.59 5.72
CA PHE A 9 -9.54 -17.55 4.98
C PHE A 9 -10.81 -17.15 5.71
N ILE A 10 -10.95 -15.84 6.00
CA ILE A 10 -12.14 -15.25 6.59
C ILE A 10 -12.72 -14.24 5.61
N ILE A 11 -13.97 -14.43 5.22
CA ILE A 11 -14.76 -13.48 4.46
C ILE A 11 -15.94 -13.10 5.33
N SER A 12 -16.02 -11.84 5.72
CA SER A 12 -17.14 -11.28 6.48
C SER A 12 -17.95 -10.36 5.58
N ASP A 13 -19.23 -10.66 5.41
CA ASP A 13 -20.18 -9.81 4.69
C ASP A 13 -21.08 -9.09 5.67
N THR A 14 -20.71 -7.87 5.99
CA THR A 14 -21.48 -7.01 6.90
C THR A 14 -22.74 -6.45 6.28
N THR A 15 -22.89 -6.51 4.97
CA THR A 15 -24.08 -6.00 4.25
C THR A 15 -25.34 -6.85 4.53
N HIS A 16 -25.15 -8.13 4.83
CA HIS A 16 -26.25 -9.06 5.13
C HIS A 16 -26.37 -9.39 6.63
N GLY A 17 -25.76 -8.57 7.49
CA GLY A 17 -25.88 -8.73 8.95
C GLY A 17 -25.02 -9.85 9.54
N ASP A 18 -24.03 -10.34 8.81
CA ASP A 18 -23.05 -11.27 9.35
C ASP A 18 -22.05 -10.52 10.23
N HIS A 19 -22.33 -10.50 11.54
CA HIS A 19 -21.47 -9.89 12.57
C HIS A 19 -20.63 -10.91 13.32
N MET A 20 -20.39 -12.08 12.73
CA MET A 20 -19.66 -13.16 13.38
C MET A 20 -18.20 -12.79 13.71
N TYR A 21 -17.63 -11.81 12.99
CA TYR A 21 -16.25 -11.37 13.18
C TYR A 21 -16.18 -9.87 13.43
N ASP A 22 -15.45 -9.47 14.46
CA ASP A 22 -15.03 -8.08 14.62
C ASP A 22 -13.99 -7.76 13.52
N TYR A 23 -14.27 -6.73 12.73
CA TYR A 23 -13.45 -6.38 11.58
C TYR A 23 -12.03 -5.94 12.00
N ASP A 24 -11.95 -5.06 13.00
CA ASP A 24 -10.68 -4.49 13.43
C ASP A 24 -9.79 -5.55 14.09
N GLU A 25 -10.39 -6.41 14.92
CA GLU A 25 -9.70 -7.51 15.57
C GLU A 25 -9.21 -8.54 14.54
N THR A 26 -10.06 -8.89 13.59
CA THR A 26 -9.73 -9.85 12.53
C THR A 26 -8.61 -9.32 11.64
N MET A 27 -8.70 -8.06 11.23
CA MET A 27 -7.69 -7.44 10.38
C MET A 27 -6.34 -7.31 11.10
N ALA A 28 -6.35 -6.98 12.40
CA ALA A 28 -5.12 -6.88 13.20
C ALA A 28 -4.38 -8.23 13.36
N LYS A 29 -5.10 -9.35 13.29
CA LYS A 29 -4.54 -10.71 13.35
C LYS A 29 -4.18 -11.27 11.98
N ALA A 30 -4.68 -10.69 10.89
CA ALA A 30 -4.47 -11.19 9.54
C ALA A 30 -3.04 -10.95 9.07
N LYS A 31 -2.42 -11.95 8.44
CA LYS A 31 -1.15 -11.77 7.72
C LYS A 31 -1.34 -10.96 6.44
N PHE A 32 -2.41 -11.26 5.72
CA PHE A 32 -2.75 -10.66 4.44
C PHE A 32 -4.18 -10.13 4.48
N GLY A 33 -4.42 -9.01 3.83
CA GLY A 33 -5.74 -8.42 3.74
C GLY A 33 -6.11 -8.10 2.28
N PHE A 34 -7.30 -8.48 1.87
CA PHE A 34 -7.81 -8.17 0.55
C PHE A 34 -8.15 -6.68 0.44
N ALA A 35 -7.67 -6.05 -0.62
CA ALA A 35 -7.96 -4.68 -0.99
C ALA A 35 -8.56 -4.62 -2.41
N PRO A 36 -9.79 -5.14 -2.61
CA PRO A 36 -10.44 -5.08 -3.91
C PRO A 36 -10.79 -3.63 -4.26
N GLY A 37 -10.90 -3.35 -5.55
CA GLY A 37 -11.47 -2.09 -6.01
C GLY A 37 -12.89 -1.87 -5.48
N GLY A 38 -13.30 -0.61 -5.33
CA GLY A 38 -14.66 -0.22 -4.93
C GLY A 38 -15.53 0.14 -6.14
N ASN A 39 -16.34 1.21 -6.02
CA ASN A 39 -17.12 1.78 -7.14
C ASN A 39 -16.24 2.34 -8.28
N GLY A 40 -14.92 2.39 -8.08
CA GLY A 40 -13.87 2.70 -9.04
C GLY A 40 -12.69 1.76 -8.85
N GLN A 41 -11.56 2.13 -9.41
CA GLN A 41 -10.33 1.33 -9.28
C GLN A 41 -9.72 1.37 -7.88
N HIS A 42 -10.07 2.38 -7.07
CA HIS A 42 -9.49 2.60 -5.75
C HIS A 42 -10.47 2.27 -4.63
N SER A 43 -9.93 1.79 -3.51
CA SER A 43 -10.67 1.53 -2.29
C SER A 43 -9.86 2.02 -1.07
N PHE A 44 -10.57 2.52 -0.07
CA PHE A 44 -9.98 2.85 1.24
C PHE A 44 -9.38 1.61 1.92
N ARG A 45 -9.83 0.42 1.52
CA ARG A 45 -9.41 -0.86 2.08
C ARG A 45 -7.88 -1.05 2.01
N LEU A 46 -7.22 -0.57 0.97
CA LEU A 46 -5.77 -0.64 0.83
C LEU A 46 -5.06 0.01 2.03
N GLY A 47 -5.44 1.24 2.36
CA GLY A 47 -4.87 1.97 3.50
C GLY A 47 -5.24 1.36 4.85
N GLU A 48 -6.44 0.81 5.00
CA GLU A 48 -6.89 0.14 6.22
C GLU A 48 -6.08 -1.13 6.50
N VAL A 49 -5.93 -1.99 5.49
CA VAL A 49 -5.12 -3.21 5.57
C VAL A 49 -3.69 -2.90 5.98
N MET A 50 -3.06 -1.93 5.32
CA MET A 50 -1.69 -1.55 5.63
C MET A 50 -1.53 -0.97 7.04
N LYS A 51 -2.50 -0.15 7.50
CA LYS A 51 -2.49 0.42 8.86
C LYS A 51 -2.69 -0.63 9.94
N ALA A 52 -3.49 -1.66 9.67
CA ALA A 52 -3.68 -2.79 10.57
C ALA A 52 -2.43 -3.68 10.65
N GLY A 53 -1.45 -3.50 9.78
CA GLY A 53 -0.21 -4.27 9.78
C GLY A 53 -0.26 -5.53 8.94
N ALA A 54 -1.31 -5.73 8.16
CA ALA A 54 -1.39 -6.80 7.18
C ALA A 54 -0.68 -6.41 5.87
N VAL A 55 -0.26 -7.40 5.10
CA VAL A 55 0.25 -7.21 3.74
C VAL A 55 -0.95 -7.13 2.80
N PRO A 56 -1.12 -6.05 2.03
CA PRO A 56 -2.28 -5.90 1.16
C PRO A 56 -2.19 -6.82 -0.07
N ILE A 57 -3.33 -7.42 -0.39
CA ILE A 57 -3.56 -8.13 -1.64
C ILE A 57 -4.45 -7.25 -2.50
N ASP A 58 -3.87 -6.68 -3.54
CA ASP A 58 -4.58 -5.90 -4.51
C ASP A 58 -5.28 -6.83 -5.52
N VAL A 59 -6.61 -6.81 -5.52
CA VAL A 59 -7.43 -7.68 -6.38
C VAL A 59 -8.08 -6.87 -7.47
N GLN A 60 -7.81 -7.21 -8.71
CA GLN A 60 -8.23 -6.51 -9.90
C GLN A 60 -8.90 -7.44 -10.90
N ARG A 61 -9.68 -6.87 -11.85
CA ARG A 61 -10.20 -7.65 -12.98
C ARG A 61 -9.08 -8.27 -13.80
N GLN A 62 -8.02 -7.47 -14.04
CA GLN A 62 -6.80 -7.91 -14.69
C GLN A 62 -5.62 -7.48 -13.84
N LYS A 63 -4.63 -8.34 -13.70
CA LYS A 63 -3.41 -8.04 -12.96
C LYS A 63 -2.69 -6.84 -13.58
N GLY A 64 -2.30 -5.88 -12.72
CA GLY A 64 -1.63 -4.66 -13.19
C GLY A 64 -2.54 -3.63 -13.82
N GLY A 65 -3.87 -3.80 -13.76
CA GLY A 65 -4.85 -2.87 -14.34
C GLY A 65 -5.17 -1.65 -13.46
N MET A 66 -4.68 -1.59 -12.22
CA MET A 66 -4.90 -0.47 -11.31
C MET A 66 -3.62 0.35 -11.15
N VAL A 67 -3.78 1.66 -11.20
CA VAL A 67 -2.72 2.59 -10.81
C VAL A 67 -2.70 2.64 -9.28
N LEU A 68 -1.63 2.17 -8.67
CA LEU A 68 -1.47 2.20 -7.23
C LEU A 68 -1.01 3.59 -6.75
N PRO A 69 -1.41 4.03 -5.55
CA PRO A 69 -1.01 5.33 -5.04
C PRO A 69 0.53 5.45 -4.99
N PHE A 70 1.05 6.56 -5.55
CA PHE A 70 2.49 6.84 -5.54
C PHE A 70 3.37 5.78 -6.23
N GLU A 71 2.86 5.08 -7.25
CA GLU A 71 3.61 4.04 -7.96
C GLU A 71 4.86 4.56 -8.69
N ASP A 72 4.94 5.85 -8.94
CA ASP A 72 6.12 6.55 -9.46
C ASP A 72 7.26 6.66 -8.42
N VAL A 73 6.95 6.45 -7.15
CA VAL A 73 7.87 6.58 -6.01
C VAL A 73 7.99 5.28 -5.22
N LEU A 74 6.92 4.48 -5.18
CA LEU A 74 6.81 3.27 -4.38
C LEU A 74 6.85 2.02 -5.26
N ASP A 75 7.79 1.15 -5.01
CA ASP A 75 7.79 -0.20 -5.58
C ASP A 75 6.86 -1.12 -4.79
N TRP A 76 5.60 -1.16 -5.20
CA TRP A 76 4.54 -1.94 -4.56
C TRP A 76 4.82 -3.43 -4.53
N THR A 77 5.60 -3.97 -5.47
CA THR A 77 5.96 -5.39 -5.50
C THR A 77 6.74 -5.85 -4.27
N LYS A 78 7.32 -4.91 -3.53
CA LYS A 78 8.11 -5.19 -2.33
C LYS A 78 7.29 -5.37 -1.06
N PHE A 79 6.00 -5.01 -1.06
CA PHE A 79 5.18 -5.00 0.16
C PHE A 79 3.68 -5.22 -0.09
N SER A 80 3.30 -5.59 -1.30
CA SER A 80 1.94 -5.98 -1.67
C SER A 80 1.96 -7.17 -2.61
N ILE A 81 0.80 -7.80 -2.77
CA ILE A 81 0.57 -8.87 -3.72
C ILE A 81 -0.51 -8.41 -4.67
N SER A 82 -0.26 -8.49 -5.97
CA SER A 82 -1.28 -8.19 -6.98
C SER A 82 -1.82 -9.49 -7.56
N ALA A 83 -3.13 -9.63 -7.60
CA ALA A 83 -3.81 -10.78 -8.15
C ALA A 83 -4.95 -10.37 -9.08
N GLY A 84 -5.01 -10.97 -10.26
CA GLY A 84 -6.17 -10.88 -11.14
C GLY A 84 -7.30 -11.82 -10.68
N LEU A 85 -8.53 -11.56 -11.09
CA LEU A 85 -9.66 -12.45 -10.76
C LEU A 85 -9.44 -13.89 -11.22
N THR A 86 -8.75 -14.08 -12.33
CA THR A 86 -8.41 -15.41 -12.87
C THR A 86 -7.35 -16.13 -12.04
N GLU A 87 -6.57 -15.41 -11.24
CA GLU A 87 -5.50 -15.94 -10.40
C GLU A 87 -5.98 -16.28 -8.98
N LEU A 88 -7.19 -15.85 -8.60
CA LEU A 88 -7.74 -16.09 -7.25
C LEU A 88 -7.74 -17.57 -6.84
N PRO A 89 -8.04 -18.55 -7.70
CA PRO A 89 -7.98 -19.96 -7.33
C PRO A 89 -6.58 -20.42 -6.89
N MET A 90 -5.52 -19.82 -7.45
CA MET A 90 -4.13 -20.15 -7.12
C MET A 90 -3.56 -19.29 -5.99
N LEU A 91 -4.31 -18.28 -5.55
CA LEU A 91 -3.81 -17.30 -4.59
C LEU A 91 -3.44 -17.95 -3.26
N GLN A 92 -4.23 -18.92 -2.79
CA GLN A 92 -3.97 -19.63 -1.54
C GLN A 92 -2.61 -20.31 -1.55
N GLU A 93 -2.28 -20.98 -2.64
CA GLU A 93 -0.98 -21.64 -2.81
C GLU A 93 0.15 -20.62 -2.86
N THR A 94 -0.05 -19.53 -3.60
CA THR A 94 0.89 -18.41 -3.67
C THR A 94 1.17 -17.84 -2.28
N LEU A 95 0.14 -17.58 -1.48
CA LEU A 95 0.31 -17.03 -0.13
C LEU A 95 1.03 -18.00 0.80
N ARG A 96 0.78 -19.30 0.68
CA ARG A 96 1.45 -20.35 1.47
C ARG A 96 2.91 -20.54 1.08
N SER A 97 3.28 -20.24 -0.16
CA SER A 97 4.67 -20.34 -0.63
C SER A 97 5.57 -19.22 -0.09
N ILE A 98 4.98 -18.11 0.41
CA ILE A 98 5.73 -17.00 0.98
C ILE A 98 6.35 -17.43 2.32
N SER A 99 7.67 -17.39 2.39
CA SER A 99 8.38 -17.71 3.63
C SER A 99 8.08 -16.69 4.74
N GLU A 100 8.17 -17.10 5.99
CA GLU A 100 7.96 -16.21 7.13
C GLU A 100 8.93 -15.01 7.09
N ALA A 101 10.16 -15.22 6.67
CA ALA A 101 11.15 -14.16 6.54
C ALA A 101 10.75 -13.13 5.46
N GLU A 102 10.21 -13.59 4.34
CA GLU A 102 9.71 -12.71 3.28
C GLU A 102 8.47 -11.96 3.74
N PHE A 103 7.51 -12.66 4.32
CA PHE A 103 6.32 -12.04 4.91
C PHE A 103 6.69 -10.92 5.89
N ARG A 104 7.62 -11.15 6.82
CA ARG A 104 8.06 -10.13 7.78
C ARG A 104 8.69 -8.91 7.11
N ARG A 105 9.46 -9.12 6.04
CA ARG A 105 10.01 -8.02 5.25
C ARG A 105 8.91 -7.21 4.57
N MET A 106 7.94 -7.86 3.94
CA MET A 106 6.78 -7.22 3.30
C MET A 106 5.96 -6.44 4.32
N GLN A 107 5.66 -7.05 5.47
CA GLN A 107 4.91 -6.44 6.55
C GLN A 107 5.58 -5.17 7.08
N ALA A 108 6.87 -5.24 7.38
CA ALA A 108 7.63 -4.11 7.89
C ALA A 108 7.64 -2.92 6.89
N ARG A 109 7.78 -3.22 5.60
CA ARG A 109 7.71 -2.21 4.53
C ARG A 109 6.31 -1.62 4.39
N SER A 110 5.28 -2.47 4.36
CA SER A 110 3.88 -2.06 4.29
C SER A 110 3.54 -1.08 5.42
N LEU A 111 3.88 -1.42 6.66
CA LEU A 111 3.70 -0.54 7.83
C LEU A 111 4.48 0.78 7.71
N SER A 112 5.72 0.74 7.22
CA SER A 112 6.52 1.94 7.03
C SER A 112 5.91 2.87 6.00
N VAL A 113 5.46 2.32 4.87
CA VAL A 113 4.76 3.07 3.83
C VAL A 113 3.46 3.64 4.38
N ALA A 114 2.66 2.86 5.11
CA ALA A 114 1.42 3.33 5.71
C ALA A 114 1.64 4.54 6.63
N ARG A 115 2.67 4.49 7.46
CA ARG A 115 3.01 5.57 8.40
C ARG A 115 3.48 6.86 7.71
N ILE A 116 4.16 6.73 6.58
CA ILE A 116 4.72 7.88 5.85
C ILE A 116 3.70 8.45 4.86
N PHE A 117 3.11 7.60 4.03
CA PHE A 117 2.30 8.04 2.88
C PHE A 117 0.81 8.11 3.16
N PHE A 118 0.28 7.30 4.10
CA PHE A 118 -1.16 7.22 4.36
C PHE A 118 -1.59 7.90 5.66
N THR A 119 -0.75 8.78 6.22
CA THR A 119 -1.14 9.65 7.32
C THR A 119 -1.65 10.99 6.78
N ARG A 120 -2.68 11.55 7.44
CA ARG A 120 -3.29 12.83 7.01
C ARG A 120 -2.27 13.96 6.86
N LYS A 121 -1.25 13.99 7.73
CA LYS A 121 -0.21 15.03 7.72
C LYS A 121 0.73 14.92 6.51
N HIS A 122 1.18 13.72 6.19
CA HIS A 122 2.18 13.51 5.14
C HIS A 122 1.55 13.37 3.75
N TRP A 123 0.35 12.81 3.68
CA TRP A 123 -0.35 12.62 2.41
C TRP A 123 -0.50 13.92 1.62
N MET A 124 -0.96 14.99 2.28
CA MET A 124 -1.13 16.30 1.63
C MET A 124 0.20 16.87 1.12
N THR A 125 1.26 16.76 1.91
CA THR A 125 2.59 17.25 1.50
C THR A 125 3.10 16.50 0.28
N ILE A 126 3.00 15.17 0.29
CA ILE A 126 3.46 14.33 -0.82
C ILE A 126 2.60 14.57 -2.07
N ALA A 127 1.27 14.67 -1.93
CA ALA A 127 0.39 14.95 -3.05
C ALA A 127 0.72 16.31 -3.71
N LEU A 128 0.96 17.33 -2.91
CA LEU A 128 1.35 18.64 -3.41
C LEU A 128 2.72 18.61 -4.11
N ASP A 129 3.68 17.87 -3.60
CA ASP A 129 4.99 17.72 -4.23
C ASP A 129 4.92 16.96 -5.56
N VAL A 130 4.06 15.94 -5.66
CA VAL A 130 3.81 15.22 -6.92
C VAL A 130 3.17 16.15 -7.95
N VAL A 131 2.11 16.87 -7.57
CA VAL A 131 1.44 17.84 -8.46
C VAL A 131 2.43 18.89 -8.93
N ARG A 132 3.22 19.45 -8.03
CA ARG A 132 4.23 20.47 -8.36
C ARG A 132 5.25 19.96 -9.37
N ARG A 133 5.78 18.74 -9.17
CA ARG A 133 6.73 18.13 -10.12
C ARG A 133 6.10 17.92 -11.49
N ASN A 134 4.88 17.40 -11.53
CA ASN A 134 4.19 17.17 -12.81
C ASN A 134 3.90 18.47 -13.56
N VAL A 135 3.50 19.53 -12.86
CA VAL A 135 3.30 20.85 -13.45
C VAL A 135 4.63 21.42 -13.98
N GLN A 136 5.71 21.27 -13.23
CA GLN A 136 7.03 21.75 -13.67
C GLN A 136 7.49 21.03 -14.95
N VAL A 137 7.36 19.72 -15.00
CA VAL A 137 7.68 18.92 -16.20
C VAL A 137 6.81 19.35 -17.39
N ALA A 138 5.51 19.52 -17.18
CA ALA A 138 4.59 19.96 -18.24
C ALA A 138 4.96 21.36 -18.78
N VAL A 139 5.34 22.29 -17.91
CA VAL A 139 5.80 23.64 -18.31
C VAL A 139 7.10 23.58 -19.11
N GLU A 140 8.06 22.77 -18.68
CA GLU A 140 9.33 22.57 -19.38
C GLU A 140 9.12 21.95 -20.78
N GLN A 141 8.22 20.99 -20.90
CA GLN A 141 7.88 20.36 -22.17
C GLN A 141 7.08 21.25 -23.13
N SER A 142 6.27 22.17 -22.61
CA SER A 142 5.45 23.07 -23.44
C SER A 142 6.22 24.23 -24.04
N GLY A 143 7.49 24.44 -23.68
CA GLY A 143 8.33 25.53 -24.21
C GLY A 143 7.85 26.94 -23.87
N THR A 144 6.83 27.09 -23.03
CA THR A 144 6.35 28.39 -22.55
C THR A 144 7.28 28.89 -21.44
N CYS A 145 8.22 29.72 -21.83
CA CYS A 145 9.07 30.48 -20.92
C CYS A 145 8.21 31.46 -20.10
N PHE A 146 7.67 31.03 -18.99
CA PHE A 146 7.18 31.96 -17.97
C PHE A 146 8.40 32.42 -17.17
N SER A 147 8.91 33.59 -17.48
CA SER A 147 9.93 34.29 -16.69
C SER A 147 9.30 34.71 -15.35
N ALA A 148 9.23 33.78 -14.42
CA ALA A 148 8.94 34.09 -13.03
C ALA A 148 10.27 34.15 -12.29
N THR A 149 10.61 35.31 -11.74
CA THR A 149 11.73 35.50 -10.83
C THR A 149 11.72 34.42 -9.74
N ARG A 150 12.69 33.51 -9.84
CA ARG A 150 12.88 32.39 -8.90
C ARG A 150 13.33 32.95 -7.56
N THR A 151 12.46 32.97 -6.58
CA THR A 151 12.93 32.80 -5.20
C THR A 151 13.24 31.31 -5.02
N PRO A 152 14.47 30.94 -4.67
CA PRO A 152 14.79 29.53 -4.42
C PRO A 152 14.07 29.09 -3.15
N PHE A 153 13.03 28.26 -3.32
CA PHE A 153 12.49 27.51 -2.19
C PHE A 153 13.56 26.50 -1.74
N PRO A 154 13.78 26.37 -0.42
CA PRO A 154 14.69 25.36 0.09
C PRO A 154 14.19 24.00 -0.38
N SER A 155 15.05 23.28 -1.11
CA SER A 155 14.83 21.89 -1.49
C SER A 155 14.49 21.10 -0.24
N PRO A 156 13.32 20.46 -0.14
CA PRO A 156 13.09 19.52 0.93
C PRO A 156 14.16 18.44 0.77
N ARG A 157 15.04 18.30 1.76
CA ARG A 157 15.92 17.16 1.82
C ARG A 157 15.05 15.94 1.71
N ALA A 158 15.27 15.16 0.66
CA ALA A 158 14.63 13.86 0.52
C ALA A 158 14.79 13.14 1.87
N PRO A 159 13.72 12.70 2.50
CA PRO A 159 13.86 11.90 3.70
C PRO A 159 14.79 10.76 3.32
N LYS A 160 15.88 10.55 4.10
CA LYS A 160 16.76 9.39 3.91
C LYS A 160 15.94 8.15 4.21
N LEU A 161 15.30 7.61 3.20
CA LEU A 161 14.21 6.65 3.30
C LEU A 161 14.68 5.27 3.72
N PHE A 162 15.98 5.01 3.79
CA PHE A 162 16.52 3.73 4.23
C PHE A 162 17.98 3.90 4.71
N SER A 163 18.15 4.35 5.96
CA SER A 163 19.31 3.89 6.73
C SER A 163 18.88 2.60 7.43
N PRO A 164 19.61 1.49 7.31
CA PRO A 164 19.34 0.30 8.11
C PRO A 164 19.43 0.70 9.58
N LEU A 165 18.43 0.35 10.36
CA LEU A 165 18.47 0.46 11.81
C LEU A 165 19.71 -0.30 12.28
N ALA A 166 20.71 0.46 12.73
CA ALA A 166 21.88 -0.09 13.41
C ALA A 166 21.39 -0.93 14.57
N GLY A 167 21.88 -2.16 14.62
CA GLY A 167 21.48 -3.15 15.58
C GLY A 167 21.49 -2.63 17.02
N SER A 168 20.40 -2.76 17.71
CA SER A 168 20.41 -2.76 19.16
C SER A 168 21.03 -4.09 19.59
N ARG A 169 22.25 -4.02 20.10
CA ARG A 169 22.84 -5.09 20.91
C ARG A 169 21.87 -5.40 22.04
N ALA A 170 21.47 -6.66 22.10
CA ALA A 170 20.96 -7.25 23.31
C ALA A 170 22.15 -7.39 24.28
N ASP A 171 22.11 -6.69 25.39
CA ASP A 171 22.88 -7.03 26.58
C ASP A 171 21.91 -7.47 27.67
N VAL A 172 22.18 -8.73 28.11
CA VAL A 172 21.71 -9.46 29.31
C VAL A 172 20.30 -10.03 29.21
#